data_0b6b1aaee36ad1db3851828f520696ef
#
_entry.id   0b6b1aaee36ad1db3851828f520696ef
#
_cell.length_a   1.000
_cell.length_b   1.000
_cell.length_c   1.000
_cell.angle_alpha   90.00
_cell.angle_beta   90.00
_cell.angle_gamma   90.00
#
_symmetry.space_group_name_H-M   'P 1'
#
loop_
_entity.id
_entity.type
_entity.pdbx_description
1 polymer ?
#
loop_
_entity_poly.entity_id
_entity_poly.type
_entity_poly.pdbx_seq_one_letter_code
_entity_poly.pdbx_strand_id
1 'polypeptide(L)'
;FCANGVLFADHTPSAKAVQMRYDHQQVNFYLENEDAKVTDGTIKVKVVNELENSTLENYNIIWSLKKDDKEIATKTISLNAPGMDGETFGEEVITIELPKVQPQTGDTYMLEFSVQNKVKPDWDATLTKYDNVVAHEQFDLTPEYKEKQTLDYNAMAEFTKAEDDGNTLSIEGVTKEGKTYSLKMDKATGILSDYTVDGKVVLEKGPVPSFWRAQNYNDTPIAYNRNLRNTDDNMELVDSPVITQDENRK
;
A
#
# COMPACT_ATOMS: atom_id res chain seq x y z
N PHE A 1 30.66 2.94 11.18
CA PHE A 1 30.09 4.21 10.76
C PHE A 1 28.56 4.13 10.80
N CYS A 2 27.89 5.04 11.49
CA CYS A 2 26.46 5.02 11.66
C CYS A 2 25.82 6.09 10.79
N ALA A 3 24.94 5.71 9.87
CA ALA A 3 24.13 6.64 9.09
C ALA A 3 22.81 6.96 9.84
N ASN A 4 22.93 7.59 11.02
CA ASN A 4 21.78 7.88 11.89
C ASN A 4 21.01 9.15 11.50
N GLY A 5 21.58 9.99 10.62
CA GLY A 5 20.94 11.20 10.12
C GLY A 5 19.68 10.91 9.32
N VAL A 6 18.83 11.91 9.20
CA VAL A 6 17.62 11.84 8.36
C VAL A 6 17.91 12.14 6.89
N LEU A 7 19.07 12.74 6.60
CA LEU A 7 19.57 12.96 5.25
C LEU A 7 20.77 12.05 4.97
N PHE A 8 20.94 11.66 3.72
CA PHE A 8 22.17 11.03 3.26
C PHE A 8 23.35 12.01 3.22
N ALA A 9 24.57 11.52 3.02
CA ALA A 9 25.77 12.35 3.01
C ALA A 9 25.80 13.40 1.86
N ASP A 10 25.07 13.13 0.79
CA ASP A 10 24.85 14.04 -0.35
C ASP A 10 23.65 15.00 -0.15
N HIS A 11 23.11 15.03 1.06
CA HIS A 11 21.95 15.80 1.47
C HIS A 11 20.61 15.36 0.83
N THR A 12 20.56 14.22 0.15
CA THR A 12 19.30 13.69 -0.33
C THR A 12 18.45 13.16 0.85
N PRO A 13 17.12 13.35 0.83
CA PRO A 13 16.25 12.87 1.89
C PRO A 13 16.19 11.34 1.93
N SER A 14 16.30 10.77 3.12
CA SER A 14 15.99 9.37 3.35
C SER A 14 14.47 9.18 3.60
N ALA A 15 14.00 7.93 3.64
CA ALA A 15 12.62 7.63 4.04
C ALA A 15 12.27 8.19 5.43
N LYS A 16 13.25 8.27 6.35
CA LYS A 16 13.07 8.90 7.67
C LYS A 16 12.77 10.39 7.56
N ALA A 17 13.41 11.10 6.63
CA ALA A 17 13.15 12.52 6.41
C ALA A 17 11.73 12.77 5.88
N VAL A 18 11.24 11.89 5.01
CA VAL A 18 9.87 11.96 4.49
C VAL A 18 8.85 11.76 5.62
N GLN A 19 9.05 10.74 6.46
CA GLN A 19 8.19 10.50 7.60
C GLN A 19 8.25 11.64 8.62
N MET A 20 9.45 12.10 8.96
CA MET A 20 9.63 13.22 9.88
C MET A 20 8.93 14.50 9.39
N ARG A 21 8.91 14.73 8.09
CA ARG A 21 8.18 15.86 7.51
C ARG A 21 6.68 15.76 7.74
N TYR A 22 6.11 14.55 7.62
CA TYR A 22 4.71 14.29 7.93
C TYR A 22 4.42 14.47 9.42
N ASP A 23 5.23 13.88 10.29
CA ASP A 23 5.04 13.94 11.75
C ASP A 23 5.16 15.37 12.32
N HIS A 24 5.87 16.25 11.63
CA HIS A 24 6.11 17.66 12.03
C HIS A 24 5.35 18.68 11.17
N GLN A 25 4.39 18.23 10.36
CA GLN A 25 3.57 19.18 9.61
C GLN A 25 2.70 20.03 10.54
N GLN A 26 2.48 21.27 10.16
CA GLN A 26 1.75 22.25 10.96
C GLN A 26 0.35 22.57 10.41
N VAL A 27 -0.11 21.81 9.42
CA VAL A 27 -1.49 21.86 8.93
C VAL A 27 -2.01 20.45 8.95
N ASN A 28 -3.06 20.23 9.75
CA ASN A 28 -3.58 18.90 10.01
C ASN A 28 -5.05 18.80 9.58
N PHE A 29 -5.45 17.61 9.18
CA PHE A 29 -6.80 17.32 8.69
C PHE A 29 -7.45 16.22 9.54
N TYR A 30 -8.73 16.37 9.80
CA TYR A 30 -9.49 15.40 10.59
C TYR A 30 -10.87 15.23 9.99
N LEU A 31 -11.30 14.00 9.76
CA LEU A 31 -12.69 13.73 9.41
C LEU A 31 -13.59 14.04 10.61
N GLU A 32 -14.68 14.80 10.43
CA GLU A 32 -15.69 14.94 11.49
C GLU A 32 -16.44 13.63 11.76
N ASN A 33 -16.55 12.78 10.75
CA ASN A 33 -17.04 11.41 10.85
C ASN A 33 -15.94 10.44 10.41
N GLU A 34 -15.31 9.75 11.37
CA GLU A 34 -14.24 8.80 11.11
C GLU A 34 -14.70 7.59 10.26
N ASP A 35 -15.99 7.26 10.31
CA ASP A 35 -16.60 6.18 9.53
C ASP A 35 -17.07 6.62 8.13
N ALA A 36 -16.74 7.85 7.70
CA ALA A 36 -17.16 8.38 6.42
C ALA A 36 -16.79 7.47 5.25
N LYS A 37 -17.68 7.35 4.28
CA LYS A 37 -17.49 6.53 3.07
C LYS A 37 -17.72 7.35 1.82
N VAL A 38 -17.13 6.93 0.72
CA VAL A 38 -17.30 7.60 -0.58
C VAL A 38 -18.78 7.69 -1.01
N THR A 39 -19.62 6.81 -0.51
CA THR A 39 -21.07 6.77 -0.79
C THR A 39 -21.89 7.81 -0.04
N ASP A 40 -21.32 8.49 0.94
CA ASP A 40 -22.04 9.50 1.75
C ASP A 40 -22.33 10.77 0.93
N GLY A 41 -21.63 10.93 -0.20
CA GLY A 41 -21.83 12.05 -1.12
C GLY A 41 -21.27 13.37 -0.62
N THR A 42 -21.22 13.59 0.69
CA THR A 42 -20.69 14.80 1.31
C THR A 42 -19.92 14.44 2.56
N ILE A 43 -18.70 14.98 2.68
CA ILE A 43 -17.81 14.75 3.81
C ILE A 43 -17.41 16.09 4.41
N LYS A 44 -17.36 16.16 5.72
CA LYS A 44 -16.84 17.30 6.46
C LYS A 44 -15.45 16.98 7.01
N VAL A 45 -14.55 17.89 6.78
CA VAL A 45 -13.16 17.80 7.23
C VAL A 45 -12.79 19.04 8.01
N LYS A 46 -12.33 18.86 9.24
CA LYS A 46 -11.76 19.93 10.04
C LYS A 46 -10.31 20.10 9.65
N VAL A 47 -9.92 21.33 9.31
CA VAL A 47 -8.55 21.73 9.02
C VAL A 47 -8.04 22.55 10.19
N VAL A 48 -6.91 22.18 10.74
CA VAL A 48 -6.26 22.85 11.87
C VAL A 48 -4.96 23.47 11.38
N ASN A 49 -4.79 24.77 11.63
CA ASN A 49 -3.60 25.54 11.29
C ASN A 49 -2.78 25.79 12.56
N GLU A 50 -1.66 25.10 12.67
CA GLU A 50 -0.70 25.23 13.79
C GLU A 50 0.49 26.17 13.45
N LEU A 51 0.45 26.83 12.28
CA LEU A 51 1.47 27.81 11.91
C LEU A 51 1.38 29.05 12.81
N GLU A 52 2.48 29.45 13.41
CA GLU A 52 2.50 30.58 14.37
C GLU A 52 2.12 31.93 13.75
N ASN A 53 2.58 32.21 12.53
CA ASN A 53 2.50 33.56 11.95
C ASN A 53 1.95 33.56 10.52
N SER A 54 1.25 32.51 10.11
CA SER A 54 0.76 32.40 8.74
C SER A 54 -0.66 31.90 8.67
N THR A 55 -1.50 32.59 7.92
CA THR A 55 -2.86 32.16 7.61
C THR A 55 -2.85 31.16 6.46
N LEU A 56 -3.87 30.31 6.36
CA LEU A 56 -4.01 29.38 5.25
C LEU A 56 -4.30 30.07 3.90
N GLU A 57 -4.58 31.37 3.90
CA GLU A 57 -4.66 32.16 2.66
C GLU A 57 -3.38 32.12 1.81
N ASN A 58 -2.23 31.87 2.42
CA ASN A 58 -0.94 31.80 1.74
C ASN A 58 -0.70 30.47 1.02
N TYR A 59 -1.61 29.53 1.14
CA TYR A 59 -1.48 28.16 0.63
C TYR A 59 -2.60 27.79 -0.33
N ASN A 60 -2.30 26.92 -1.28
CA ASN A 60 -3.28 26.18 -2.04
C ASN A 60 -3.55 24.85 -1.32
N ILE A 61 -4.79 24.60 -0.97
CA ILE A 61 -5.20 23.32 -0.44
C ILE A 61 -5.89 22.55 -1.56
N ILE A 62 -5.29 21.44 -1.95
CA ILE A 62 -5.78 20.61 -3.02
C ILE A 62 -6.30 19.32 -2.38
N TRP A 63 -7.54 18.96 -2.67
CA TRP A 63 -8.02 17.64 -2.37
C TRP A 63 -8.21 16.85 -3.66
N SER A 64 -7.97 15.56 -3.60
CA SER A 64 -8.26 14.62 -4.69
C SER A 64 -8.90 13.35 -4.15
N LEU A 65 -9.86 12.83 -4.89
CA LEU A 65 -10.43 11.51 -4.65
C LEU A 65 -9.86 10.55 -5.68
N LYS A 66 -9.29 9.46 -5.20
CA LYS A 66 -8.73 8.38 -6.03
C LYS A 66 -9.56 7.12 -5.88
N LYS A 67 -9.75 6.43 -6.99
CA LYS A 67 -10.23 5.06 -7.05
C LYS A 67 -9.12 4.18 -7.62
N ASP A 68 -8.68 3.15 -6.88
CA ASP A 68 -7.61 2.23 -7.31
C ASP A 68 -6.39 3.01 -7.84
N ASP A 69 -5.90 3.99 -7.05
CA ASP A 69 -4.80 4.93 -7.35
C ASP A 69 -5.05 5.89 -8.53
N LYS A 70 -6.21 5.85 -9.18
CA LYS A 70 -6.56 6.79 -10.26
C LYS A 70 -7.40 7.94 -9.72
N GLU A 71 -6.96 9.17 -9.98
CA GLU A 71 -7.74 10.36 -9.64
C GLU A 71 -9.05 10.40 -10.42
N ILE A 72 -10.16 10.52 -9.69
CA ILE A 72 -11.52 10.63 -10.26
C ILE A 72 -12.18 11.97 -9.99
N ALA A 73 -11.67 12.71 -9.01
CA ALA A 73 -12.06 14.10 -8.74
C ALA A 73 -10.91 14.84 -8.06
N THR A 74 -10.77 16.12 -8.35
CA THR A 74 -9.81 17.00 -7.69
C THR A 74 -10.32 18.42 -7.66
N LYS A 75 -9.92 19.19 -6.63
CA LYS A 75 -10.27 20.61 -6.52
C LYS A 75 -9.24 21.33 -5.65
N THR A 76 -8.89 22.53 -6.08
CA THR A 76 -8.15 23.47 -5.25
C THR A 76 -9.13 24.35 -4.50
N ILE A 77 -8.92 24.52 -3.20
CA ILE A 77 -9.69 25.39 -2.32
C ILE A 77 -8.77 26.38 -1.63
N SER A 78 -9.33 27.50 -1.19
CA SER A 78 -8.65 28.49 -0.37
C SER A 78 -9.33 28.54 0.98
N LEU A 79 -8.53 28.54 2.05
CA LEU A 79 -8.98 28.64 3.43
C LEU A 79 -8.37 29.89 4.07
N ASN A 80 -9.04 30.38 5.12
CA ASN A 80 -8.62 31.58 5.83
C ASN A 80 -8.29 31.32 7.30
N ALA A 81 -8.20 30.05 7.71
CA ALA A 81 -7.88 29.73 9.08
C ALA A 81 -6.63 30.50 9.53
N PRO A 82 -6.74 31.34 10.59
CA PRO A 82 -5.64 32.14 11.07
C PRO A 82 -4.51 31.25 11.59
N GLY A 83 -3.33 31.83 11.75
CA GLY A 83 -2.25 31.17 12.46
C GLY A 83 -2.58 31.00 13.94
N MET A 84 -1.73 30.27 14.64
CA MET A 84 -1.82 30.07 16.07
C MET A 84 -1.74 31.40 16.83
N ASP A 85 -2.62 31.59 17.82
CA ASP A 85 -2.61 32.71 18.76
C ASP A 85 -2.50 32.16 20.20
N GLY A 86 -1.32 32.30 20.78
CA GLY A 86 -1.00 31.69 22.06
C GLY A 86 -1.08 30.16 22.01
N GLU A 87 -2.01 29.58 22.74
CA GLU A 87 -2.24 28.12 22.75
C GLU A 87 -3.44 27.71 21.85
N THR A 88 -4.02 28.65 21.13
CA THR A 88 -5.21 28.37 20.29
C THR A 88 -4.81 28.26 18.83
N PHE A 89 -5.13 27.15 18.22
CA PHE A 89 -4.95 26.92 16.78
C PHE A 89 -6.10 27.51 15.97
N GLY A 90 -5.80 28.00 14.77
CA GLY A 90 -6.82 28.38 13.81
C GLY A 90 -7.50 27.13 13.22
N GLU A 91 -8.81 27.13 13.19
CA GLU A 91 -9.59 26.00 12.66
C GLU A 91 -10.59 26.44 11.60
N GLU A 92 -10.81 25.60 10.62
CA GLU A 92 -11.89 25.77 9.64
C GLU A 92 -12.45 24.42 9.24
N VAL A 93 -13.79 24.32 9.17
CA VAL A 93 -14.45 23.09 8.71
C VAL A 93 -14.86 23.28 7.25
N ILE A 94 -14.39 22.38 6.40
CA ILE A 94 -14.73 22.36 4.99
C ILE A 94 -15.70 21.23 4.67
N THR A 95 -16.54 21.47 3.68
CA THR A 95 -17.47 20.48 3.15
C THR A 95 -16.99 20.05 1.76
N ILE A 96 -16.72 18.78 1.60
CA ILE A 96 -16.29 18.15 0.35
C ILE A 96 -17.50 17.45 -0.27
N GLU A 97 -17.90 17.88 -1.44
CA GLU A 97 -18.90 17.19 -2.25
C GLU A 97 -18.21 16.15 -3.12
N LEU A 98 -18.48 14.88 -2.84
CA LEU A 98 -17.90 13.77 -3.58
C LEU A 98 -18.71 13.47 -4.86
N PRO A 99 -18.05 12.99 -5.92
CA PRO A 99 -18.76 12.53 -7.10
C PRO A 99 -19.60 11.29 -6.77
N LYS A 100 -20.71 11.13 -7.47
CA LYS A 100 -21.51 9.91 -7.36
C LYS A 100 -20.74 8.74 -7.94
N VAL A 101 -20.47 7.75 -7.12
CA VAL A 101 -19.81 6.51 -7.50
C VAL A 101 -20.70 5.31 -7.25
N GLN A 102 -20.40 4.20 -7.93
CA GLN A 102 -21.02 2.90 -7.68
C GLN A 102 -19.89 1.91 -7.33
N PRO A 103 -19.55 1.81 -6.04
CA PRO A 103 -18.47 0.93 -5.61
C PRO A 103 -18.80 -0.53 -5.90
N GLN A 104 -17.79 -1.26 -6.36
CA GLN A 104 -17.84 -2.71 -6.55
C GLN A 104 -16.88 -3.39 -5.59
N THR A 105 -17.16 -4.63 -5.26
CA THR A 105 -16.31 -5.41 -4.37
C THR A 105 -14.86 -5.41 -4.85
N GLY A 106 -13.95 -4.92 -3.99
CA GLY A 106 -12.54 -4.80 -4.29
C GLY A 106 -12.07 -3.39 -4.72
N ASP A 107 -12.99 -2.46 -5.04
CA ASP A 107 -12.61 -1.07 -5.29
C ASP A 107 -12.06 -0.42 -4.01
N THR A 108 -11.03 0.39 -4.14
CA THR A 108 -10.49 1.23 -3.06
C THR A 108 -10.73 2.70 -3.34
N TYR A 109 -11.05 3.48 -2.30
CA TYR A 109 -11.28 4.92 -2.43
C TYR A 109 -10.48 5.68 -1.38
N MET A 110 -9.59 6.56 -1.84
CA MET A 110 -8.75 7.40 -0.98
C MET A 110 -9.02 8.87 -1.24
N LEU A 111 -9.32 9.62 -0.18
CA LEU A 111 -9.40 11.07 -0.20
C LEU A 111 -8.07 11.64 0.28
N GLU A 112 -7.37 12.34 -0.58
CA GLU A 112 -6.06 12.91 -0.28
C GLU A 112 -6.14 14.43 -0.21
N PHE A 113 -5.34 15.01 0.67
CA PHE A 113 -5.11 16.44 0.79
C PHE A 113 -3.64 16.77 0.58
N SER A 114 -3.40 17.90 -0.05
CA SER A 114 -2.06 18.47 -0.23
C SER A 114 -2.12 19.98 0.01
N VAL A 115 -1.29 20.47 0.91
CA VAL A 115 -1.12 21.90 1.19
C VAL A 115 0.17 22.38 0.53
N GLN A 116 0.06 23.35 -0.36
CA GLN A 116 1.17 23.83 -1.16
C GLN A 116 1.34 25.35 -1.01
N ASN A 117 2.57 25.82 -0.89
CA ASN A 117 2.83 27.25 -0.94
C ASN A 117 2.33 27.84 -2.27
N LYS A 118 1.66 28.98 -2.24
CA LYS A 118 1.28 29.72 -3.46
C LYS A 118 2.50 30.28 -4.20
N VAL A 119 3.53 30.62 -3.44
CA VAL A 119 4.80 31.09 -3.98
C VAL A 119 5.88 30.09 -3.60
N LYS A 120 6.55 29.54 -4.59
CA LYS A 120 7.67 28.62 -4.36
C LYS A 120 8.86 29.40 -3.78
N PRO A 121 9.42 28.98 -2.64
CA PRO A 121 10.59 29.64 -2.07
C PRO A 121 11.81 29.48 -2.98
N ASP A 122 12.53 30.59 -3.22
CA ASP A 122 13.73 30.60 -4.09
C ASP A 122 14.88 29.71 -3.60
N TRP A 123 14.92 29.44 -2.30
CA TRP A 123 15.96 28.60 -1.67
C TRP A 123 15.73 27.09 -1.82
N ASP A 124 14.58 26.69 -2.32
CA ASP A 124 14.18 25.28 -2.45
C ASP A 124 14.62 24.64 -3.79
N ALA A 125 15.65 25.17 -4.43
CA ALA A 125 16.15 24.64 -5.70
C ALA A 125 16.63 23.18 -5.63
N THR A 126 17.04 22.71 -4.45
CA THR A 126 17.52 21.34 -4.22
C THR A 126 16.43 20.36 -3.77
N LEU A 127 15.33 20.87 -3.21
CA LEU A 127 14.19 20.07 -2.75
C LEU A 127 13.03 20.04 -3.75
N THR A 128 13.26 20.51 -4.97
CA THR A 128 12.25 20.64 -6.04
C THR A 128 11.50 19.36 -6.38
N LYS A 129 12.08 18.21 -6.06
CA LYS A 129 11.43 16.90 -6.29
C LYS A 129 10.32 16.59 -5.26
N TYR A 130 10.39 17.22 -4.09
CA TYR A 130 9.39 17.04 -3.02
C TYR A 130 8.41 18.20 -2.95
N ASP A 131 8.48 19.05 -3.96
CA ASP A 131 7.56 20.12 -4.26
C ASP A 131 6.98 20.84 -3.05
N ASN A 132 7.00 22.06 -3.02
CA ASN A 132 6.10 23.04 -2.46
C ASN A 132 4.99 22.55 -1.47
N VAL A 133 4.87 21.22 -1.27
CA VAL A 133 3.93 20.58 -0.35
C VAL A 133 4.45 20.71 1.07
N VAL A 134 3.73 21.43 1.92
CA VAL A 134 4.08 21.65 3.33
C VAL A 134 3.34 20.71 4.28
N ALA A 135 2.19 20.20 3.86
CA ALA A 135 1.43 19.19 4.59
C ALA A 135 0.60 18.33 3.63
N HIS A 136 0.29 17.12 4.04
CA HIS A 136 -0.59 16.21 3.30
C HIS A 136 -1.32 15.28 4.26
N GLU A 137 -2.44 14.74 3.82
CA GLU A 137 -3.22 13.75 4.57
C GLU A 137 -3.96 12.81 3.62
N GLN A 138 -4.26 11.61 4.08
CA GLN A 138 -5.01 10.63 3.32
C GLN A 138 -6.04 9.93 4.20
N PHE A 139 -7.28 9.83 3.72
CA PHE A 139 -8.37 9.12 4.38
C PHE A 139 -8.89 7.99 3.53
N ASP A 140 -9.09 6.84 4.13
CA ASP A 140 -9.71 5.69 3.49
C ASP A 140 -11.24 5.82 3.55
N LEU A 141 -11.84 6.08 2.40
CA LEU A 141 -13.29 6.17 2.21
C LEU A 141 -13.89 4.91 1.58
N THR A 142 -13.15 3.83 1.56
CA THR A 142 -13.58 2.57 0.97
C THR A 142 -14.80 2.02 1.73
N PRO A 143 -15.91 1.69 1.05
CA PRO A 143 -17.05 1.06 1.71
C PRO A 143 -16.71 -0.33 2.24
N GLU A 144 -17.39 -0.75 3.28
CA GLU A 144 -17.34 -2.14 3.70
C GLU A 144 -18.08 -3.02 2.69
N TYR A 145 -17.36 -3.98 2.12
CA TYR A 145 -17.96 -4.97 1.24
C TYR A 145 -18.43 -6.18 2.05
N LYS A 146 -19.73 -6.44 2.04
CA LYS A 146 -20.33 -7.57 2.76
C LYS A 146 -19.96 -8.94 2.18
N GLU A 147 -19.57 -8.97 0.93
CA GLU A 147 -19.16 -10.20 0.26
C GLU A 147 -17.63 -10.24 0.15
N LYS A 148 -17.01 -11.09 0.96
CA LYS A 148 -15.67 -11.57 0.60
C LYS A 148 -15.80 -12.26 -0.75
N GLN A 149 -14.89 -11.97 -1.69
CA GLN A 149 -14.78 -12.79 -2.88
C GLN A 149 -14.52 -14.23 -2.43
N THR A 150 -15.56 -15.01 -2.38
CA THR A 150 -15.43 -16.46 -2.22
C THR A 150 -15.11 -17.02 -3.59
N LEU A 151 -13.97 -17.71 -3.69
CA LEU A 151 -13.65 -18.45 -4.90
C LEU A 151 -14.77 -19.47 -5.13
N ASP A 152 -15.50 -19.31 -6.23
CA ASP A 152 -16.44 -20.34 -6.65
C ASP A 152 -15.66 -21.47 -7.32
N TYR A 153 -15.30 -22.45 -6.53
CA TYR A 153 -14.57 -23.62 -7.01
C TYR A 153 -15.34 -24.40 -8.08
N ASN A 154 -16.68 -24.36 -8.05
CA ASN A 154 -17.51 -25.04 -9.06
C ASN A 154 -17.45 -24.31 -10.42
N ALA A 155 -17.14 -23.02 -10.41
CA ALA A 155 -16.96 -22.22 -11.62
C ALA A 155 -15.53 -22.29 -12.20
N MET A 156 -14.59 -22.96 -11.52
CA MET A 156 -13.24 -23.18 -12.03
C MET A 156 -13.24 -24.24 -13.12
N ALA A 157 -12.32 -24.11 -14.08
CA ALA A 157 -12.10 -25.12 -15.09
C ALA A 157 -11.47 -26.37 -14.44
N GLU A 158 -11.85 -27.55 -14.94
CA GLU A 158 -11.25 -28.81 -14.52
C GLU A 158 -9.78 -28.90 -14.96
N PHE A 159 -8.99 -29.63 -14.17
CA PHE A 159 -7.66 -30.00 -14.64
C PHE A 159 -7.79 -30.95 -15.84
N THR A 160 -6.99 -30.71 -16.85
CA THR A 160 -6.90 -31.62 -18.00
C THR A 160 -6.05 -32.84 -17.68
N LYS A 161 -5.14 -32.70 -16.71
CA LYS A 161 -4.26 -33.78 -16.27
C LYS A 161 -3.80 -33.51 -14.83
N ALA A 162 -3.78 -34.54 -14.01
CA ALA A 162 -3.15 -34.55 -12.70
C ALA A 162 -2.41 -35.87 -12.52
N GLU A 163 -1.12 -35.83 -12.30
CA GLU A 163 -0.24 -36.99 -12.13
C GLU A 163 0.58 -36.84 -10.85
N ASP A 164 0.61 -37.90 -10.09
CA ASP A 164 1.45 -38.06 -8.90
C ASP A 164 2.40 -39.25 -9.12
N ASP A 165 3.68 -38.96 -9.30
CA ASP A 165 4.70 -40.01 -9.47
C ASP A 165 5.36 -40.46 -8.16
N GLY A 166 4.82 -40.00 -7.01
CA GLY A 166 5.36 -40.25 -5.67
C GLY A 166 6.32 -39.16 -5.18
N ASN A 167 7.07 -38.50 -6.06
CA ASN A 167 8.00 -37.41 -5.75
C ASN A 167 7.45 -36.05 -6.18
N THR A 168 6.77 -36.01 -7.30
CA THR A 168 6.26 -34.79 -7.93
C THR A 168 4.77 -34.90 -8.20
N LEU A 169 4.04 -33.86 -7.85
CA LEU A 169 2.68 -33.64 -8.31
C LEU A 169 2.72 -32.71 -9.54
N SER A 170 2.20 -33.19 -10.67
CA SER A 170 2.10 -32.42 -11.91
C SER A 170 0.64 -32.17 -12.24
N ILE A 171 0.29 -30.92 -12.53
CA ILE A 171 -1.07 -30.50 -12.88
C ILE A 171 -1.03 -29.71 -14.17
N GLU A 172 -1.93 -30.02 -15.10
CA GLU A 172 -2.13 -29.29 -16.34
C GLU A 172 -3.61 -28.89 -16.47
N GLY A 173 -3.86 -27.76 -17.08
CA GLY A 173 -5.21 -27.28 -17.29
C GLY A 173 -5.30 -26.14 -18.30
N VAL A 174 -6.52 -25.68 -18.50
CA VAL A 174 -6.83 -24.54 -19.38
C VAL A 174 -7.65 -23.53 -18.57
N THR A 175 -7.25 -22.26 -18.60
CA THR A 175 -8.01 -21.19 -17.94
C THR A 175 -9.32 -20.92 -18.69
N LYS A 176 -10.23 -20.16 -18.05
CA LYS A 176 -11.48 -19.71 -18.70
C LYS A 176 -11.23 -18.91 -19.98
N GLU A 177 -10.11 -18.22 -20.04
CA GLU A 177 -9.68 -17.43 -21.21
C GLU A 177 -9.00 -18.30 -22.29
N GLY A 178 -8.96 -19.63 -22.10
CA GLY A 178 -8.39 -20.57 -23.06
C GLY A 178 -6.86 -20.69 -23.00
N LYS A 179 -6.20 -20.12 -21.99
CA LYS A 179 -4.74 -20.26 -21.82
C LYS A 179 -4.41 -21.59 -21.18
N THR A 180 -3.44 -22.30 -21.75
CA THR A 180 -2.90 -23.52 -21.15
C THR A 180 -2.00 -23.16 -19.96
N TYR A 181 -2.02 -23.99 -18.94
CA TYR A 181 -1.05 -23.89 -17.85
C TYR A 181 -0.56 -25.26 -17.40
N SER A 182 0.64 -25.30 -16.88
CA SER A 182 1.17 -26.45 -16.16
C SER A 182 1.89 -26.00 -14.89
N LEU A 183 1.77 -26.80 -13.84
CA LEU A 183 2.54 -26.60 -12.62
C LEU A 183 3.06 -27.93 -12.10
N LYS A 184 4.20 -27.88 -11.43
CA LYS A 184 4.80 -29.01 -10.74
C LYS A 184 5.12 -28.63 -9.31
N MET A 185 4.91 -29.54 -8.39
CA MET A 185 5.24 -29.39 -6.99
C MET A 185 6.11 -30.55 -6.54
N ASP A 186 7.23 -30.25 -5.92
CA ASP A 186 8.05 -31.23 -5.23
C ASP A 186 7.35 -31.65 -3.94
N LYS A 187 7.09 -32.94 -3.77
CA LYS A 187 6.36 -33.46 -2.61
C LYS A 187 7.19 -33.54 -1.35
N ALA A 188 8.52 -33.61 -1.48
CA ALA A 188 9.40 -33.63 -0.32
C ALA A 188 9.52 -32.25 0.33
N THR A 189 9.44 -31.18 -0.45
CA THR A 189 9.59 -29.81 0.03
C THR A 189 8.28 -29.02 0.08
N GLY A 190 7.24 -29.48 -0.63
CA GLY A 190 5.99 -28.73 -0.79
C GLY A 190 6.11 -27.47 -1.67
N ILE A 191 7.23 -27.33 -2.39
CA ILE A 191 7.54 -26.13 -3.19
C ILE A 191 7.16 -26.38 -4.64
N LEU A 192 6.57 -25.36 -5.29
CA LEU A 192 6.39 -25.37 -6.73
C LEU A 192 7.76 -25.36 -7.42
N SER A 193 8.02 -26.33 -8.25
CA SER A 193 9.30 -26.45 -9.00
C SER A 193 9.20 -25.85 -10.40
N ASP A 194 7.99 -25.67 -10.91
CA ASP A 194 7.76 -25.13 -12.25
C ASP A 194 6.32 -24.62 -12.37
N TYR A 195 6.12 -23.49 -13.02
CA TYR A 195 4.81 -22.99 -13.42
C TYR A 195 4.91 -22.30 -14.77
N THR A 196 4.14 -22.77 -15.75
CA THR A 196 4.12 -22.22 -17.11
C THR A 196 2.71 -21.83 -17.49
N VAL A 197 2.59 -20.81 -18.34
CA VAL A 197 1.34 -20.39 -18.99
C VAL A 197 1.61 -20.20 -20.48
N ASP A 198 0.83 -20.86 -21.33
CA ASP A 198 1.01 -20.86 -22.80
C ASP A 198 2.46 -21.18 -23.22
N GLY A 199 3.09 -22.14 -22.53
CA GLY A 199 4.46 -22.55 -22.78
C GLY A 199 5.54 -21.54 -22.31
N LYS A 200 5.15 -20.43 -21.70
CA LYS A 200 6.09 -19.47 -21.11
C LYS A 200 6.26 -19.75 -19.62
N VAL A 201 7.50 -19.85 -19.20
CA VAL A 201 7.83 -19.99 -17.77
C VAL A 201 7.42 -18.70 -17.04
N VAL A 202 6.53 -18.83 -16.06
CA VAL A 202 6.09 -17.76 -15.18
C VAL A 202 6.87 -17.82 -13.87
N LEU A 203 7.19 -19.04 -13.41
CA LEU A 203 7.90 -19.28 -12.17
C LEU A 203 8.80 -20.51 -12.34
N GLU A 204 10.11 -20.34 -12.18
CA GLU A 204 11.09 -21.44 -12.24
C GLU A 204 11.20 -22.17 -10.90
N LYS A 205 10.96 -21.46 -9.81
CA LYS A 205 10.97 -21.99 -8.44
C LYS A 205 9.91 -21.26 -7.62
N GLY A 206 9.09 -22.00 -6.92
CA GLY A 206 8.01 -21.46 -6.10
C GLY A 206 8.51 -20.58 -4.96
N PRO A 207 7.61 -19.77 -4.37
CA PRO A 207 7.94 -18.98 -3.21
C PRO A 207 8.32 -19.91 -2.04
N VAL A 208 9.40 -19.55 -1.38
CA VAL A 208 9.81 -20.16 -0.10
C VAL A 208 9.73 -19.09 0.99
N PRO A 209 9.33 -19.43 2.21
CA PRO A 209 9.38 -18.49 3.31
C PRO A 209 10.81 -17.99 3.51
N SER A 210 11.00 -16.68 3.58
CA SER A 210 12.29 -16.08 3.90
C SER A 210 12.14 -15.19 5.13
N PHE A 211 12.98 -15.44 6.13
CA PHE A 211 12.99 -14.71 7.40
C PHE A 211 14.19 -13.78 7.51
N TRP A 212 14.99 -13.69 6.44
CA TRP A 212 16.16 -12.85 6.42
C TRP A 212 15.92 -11.55 5.62
N ARG A 213 16.51 -10.48 6.10
CA ARG A 213 16.64 -9.20 5.38
C ARG A 213 18.06 -8.66 5.53
N ALA A 214 18.44 -7.70 4.70
CA ALA A 214 19.68 -6.97 4.88
C ALA A 214 19.71 -6.33 6.29
N GLN A 215 20.81 -6.51 6.98
CA GLN A 215 20.99 -6.00 8.34
C GLN A 215 21.03 -4.48 8.36
N ASN A 216 20.33 -3.90 9.32
CA ASN A 216 20.55 -2.53 9.71
C ASN A 216 21.46 -2.47 10.96
N TYR A 217 21.79 -1.27 11.41
CA TYR A 217 22.67 -1.09 12.56
C TYR A 217 22.13 -1.73 13.86
N ASN A 218 20.83 -1.72 14.04
CA ASN A 218 20.19 -2.27 15.23
C ASN A 218 20.22 -3.81 15.31
N ASP A 219 20.38 -4.47 14.17
CA ASP A 219 20.46 -5.94 14.12
C ASP A 219 21.84 -6.46 14.56
N THR A 220 22.87 -5.62 14.51
CA THR A 220 24.27 -6.03 14.73
C THR A 220 24.54 -6.55 16.14
N PRO A 221 24.01 -5.94 17.24
CA PRO A 221 24.29 -6.41 18.59
C PRO A 221 23.66 -7.76 18.93
N ILE A 222 22.54 -8.08 18.31
CA ILE A 222 21.68 -9.21 18.68
C ILE A 222 22.01 -10.47 17.89
N ALA A 223 22.83 -10.37 16.86
CA ALA A 223 23.14 -11.48 15.92
C ALA A 223 21.89 -12.17 15.32
N TYR A 224 20.70 -11.57 15.51
CA TYR A 224 19.41 -12.13 15.13
C TYR A 224 19.36 -12.50 13.65
N ASN A 225 19.72 -11.56 12.80
CA ASN A 225 19.73 -11.80 11.35
C ASN A 225 20.86 -12.71 10.89
N ARG A 226 21.94 -12.85 11.68
CA ARG A 226 23.04 -13.74 11.32
C ARG A 226 22.61 -15.19 11.38
N ASN A 227 21.76 -15.54 12.37
CA ASN A 227 21.24 -16.89 12.51
C ASN A 227 20.13 -17.20 11.50
N LEU A 228 19.46 -16.16 10.99
CA LEU A 228 18.40 -16.32 9.99
C LEU A 228 18.90 -16.24 8.54
N ARG A 229 20.18 -15.88 8.34
CA ARG A 229 20.74 -15.67 7.00
C ARG A 229 20.67 -16.89 6.10
N ASN A 230 20.75 -18.07 6.67
CA ASN A 230 20.76 -19.34 5.96
C ASN A 230 19.48 -20.15 6.23
N THR A 231 18.38 -19.50 6.59
CA THR A 231 17.11 -20.22 6.83
C THR A 231 16.59 -20.89 5.58
N ASP A 232 16.82 -20.29 4.41
CA ASP A 232 16.39 -20.85 3.14
C ASP A 232 17.09 -22.19 2.85
N ASP A 233 18.34 -22.34 3.30
CA ASP A 233 19.13 -23.57 3.13
C ASP A 233 18.87 -24.61 4.25
N ASN A 234 18.31 -24.18 5.38
CA ASN A 234 18.15 -25.00 6.58
C ASN A 234 16.67 -25.20 6.98
N MET A 235 15.71 -24.79 6.15
CA MET A 235 14.31 -25.09 6.39
C MET A 235 14.02 -26.52 6.01
N GLU A 236 13.52 -27.27 6.98
CA GLU A 236 13.04 -28.63 6.79
C GLU A 236 11.54 -28.67 7.08
N LEU A 237 10.80 -29.44 6.29
CA LEU A 237 9.43 -29.74 6.61
C LEU A 237 9.39 -30.61 7.87
N VAL A 238 8.57 -30.22 8.84
CA VAL A 238 8.37 -31.01 10.06
C VAL A 238 7.65 -32.31 9.73
N ASP A 239 6.69 -32.24 8.81
CA ASP A 239 5.92 -33.37 8.32
C ASP A 239 5.83 -33.33 6.79
N SER A 240 5.64 -34.49 6.17
CA SER A 240 5.39 -34.56 4.72
C SER A 240 4.14 -33.79 4.34
N PRO A 241 4.15 -33.04 3.22
CA PRO A 241 2.96 -32.33 2.75
C PRO A 241 1.78 -33.29 2.56
N VAL A 242 0.64 -32.93 3.14
CA VAL A 242 -0.60 -33.68 2.92
C VAL A 242 -1.29 -33.08 1.70
N ILE A 243 -1.40 -33.85 0.63
CA ILE A 243 -2.12 -33.49 -0.57
C ILE A 243 -3.51 -34.11 -0.48
N THR A 244 -4.52 -33.26 -0.39
CA THR A 244 -5.91 -33.70 -0.42
C THR A 244 -6.53 -33.24 -1.73
N GLN A 245 -7.13 -34.19 -2.43
CA GLN A 245 -7.99 -33.88 -3.57
C GLN A 245 -9.43 -34.04 -3.10
N ASP A 246 -10.19 -32.96 -3.16
CA ASP A 246 -11.62 -33.01 -2.93
C ASP A 246 -12.28 -33.57 -4.19
N GLU A 247 -13.08 -34.63 -4.06
CA GLU A 247 -13.79 -35.24 -5.18
C GLU A 247 -14.73 -34.26 -5.90
N ASN A 248 -15.10 -33.16 -5.25
CA ASN A 248 -15.91 -32.08 -5.82
C ASN A 248 -15.06 -30.92 -6.38
N ARG A 249 -13.74 -30.98 -6.29
CA ARG A 249 -12.84 -29.99 -6.89
C ARG A 249 -12.36 -30.53 -8.22
N LYS A 250 -12.94 -29.97 -9.23
CA LYS A 250 -12.56 -30.23 -10.60
C LYS A 250 -11.34 -29.43 -10.99
#